data_7d16049b9c92af72808a63f0704fcd7b
#
_entry.id   7d16049b9c92af72808a63f0704fcd7b
#
_cell.length_a   1.000
_cell.length_b   1.000
_cell.length_c   1.000
_cell.angle_alpha   90.00
_cell.angle_beta   90.00
_cell.angle_gamma   90.00
#
_symmetry.space_group_name_H-M   'P 1'
#
loop_
_entity.id
_entity.type
_entity.pdbx_description
1 polymer ?
#
loop_
_entity_poly.entity_id
_entity_poly.type
_entity_poly.pdbx_seq_one_letter_code
_entity_poly.pdbx_strand_id
1 'polypeptide(L)'
;MPRIDIGAVLAEKAPRLARWVPGFVLRWLRRTIHEPEINYILEHYWNLPPQEFIRACFREWQVTYSVEGLEKLDPKGRYLFASNHPFGGMDGMMLADKLIDRFGDARVVVNDLLMHLEPLRPLWIPVNKHGSQNSLYARKF
;
A
#
# COMPACT_ATOMS: atom_id res chain seq x y z
N MET A 1 11.77 -13.86 -5.37
CA MET A 1 10.65 -13.47 -4.49
C MET A 1 10.73 -11.98 -4.25
N PRO A 2 9.62 -11.25 -4.31
CA PRO A 2 9.62 -9.82 -4.05
C PRO A 2 10.02 -9.57 -2.61
N ARG A 3 11.00 -8.71 -2.43
CA ARG A 3 11.46 -8.24 -1.11
C ARG A 3 11.61 -6.73 -1.16
N ILE A 4 11.20 -6.08 -0.08
CA ILE A 4 11.47 -4.66 0.11
C ILE A 4 12.82 -4.53 0.79
N ASP A 5 13.71 -3.74 0.20
CA ASP A 5 14.95 -3.28 0.82
C ASP A 5 14.92 -1.75 0.84
N ILE A 6 14.75 -1.20 2.01
CA ILE A 6 14.72 0.25 2.20
C ILE A 6 16.02 0.94 1.76
N GLY A 7 17.14 0.25 1.89
CA GLY A 7 18.42 0.78 1.41
C GLY A 7 18.42 0.93 -0.12
N ALA A 8 17.90 -0.08 -0.83
CA ALA A 8 17.77 -0.04 -2.29
C ALA A 8 16.76 1.03 -2.74
N VAL A 9 15.60 1.10 -2.09
CA VAL A 9 14.57 2.12 -2.37
C VAL A 9 15.12 3.54 -2.13
N LEU A 10 15.87 3.75 -1.04
CA LEU A 10 16.51 5.02 -0.76
C LEU A 10 17.57 5.37 -1.80
N ALA A 11 18.37 4.41 -2.23
CA ALA A 11 19.38 4.61 -3.27
C ALA A 11 18.75 4.95 -4.62
N GLU A 12 17.60 4.39 -4.95
CA GLU A 12 16.85 4.69 -6.17
C GLU A 12 16.24 6.09 -6.15
N LYS A 13 15.53 6.43 -5.06
CA LYS A 13 14.75 7.68 -4.98
C LYS A 13 15.57 8.90 -4.53
N ALA A 14 16.62 8.69 -3.75
CA ALA A 14 17.47 9.75 -3.22
C ALA A 14 18.96 9.34 -3.20
N PRO A 15 19.61 9.10 -4.36
CA PRO A 15 20.95 8.55 -4.43
C PRO A 15 22.01 9.41 -3.73
N ARG A 16 21.84 10.74 -3.72
CA ARG A 16 22.74 11.64 -3.00
C ARG A 16 22.65 11.46 -1.50
N LEU A 17 21.42 11.31 -0.98
CA LEU A 17 21.17 11.11 0.45
C LEU A 17 21.63 9.72 0.90
N ALA A 18 21.34 8.69 0.12
CA ALA A 18 21.70 7.30 0.42
C ALA A 18 23.20 7.10 0.68
N ARG A 19 24.07 7.88 -0.01
CA ARG A 19 25.53 7.82 0.17
C ARG A 19 26.02 8.37 1.52
N TRP A 20 25.21 9.20 2.18
CA TRP A 20 25.56 9.87 3.43
C TRP A 20 24.81 9.33 4.64
N VAL A 21 23.83 8.44 4.43
CA VAL A 21 23.06 7.86 5.53
C VAL A 21 23.93 6.87 6.29
N PRO A 22 24.19 7.12 7.59
CA PRO A 22 24.96 6.20 8.42
C PRO A 22 24.20 4.87 8.58
N GLY A 23 24.94 3.76 8.70
CA GLY A 23 24.34 2.43 8.81
C GLY A 23 23.38 2.25 10.00
N PHE A 24 23.60 3.02 11.11
CA PHE A 24 22.69 2.96 12.25
C PHE A 24 21.33 3.62 11.95
N VAL A 25 21.32 4.70 11.14
CA VAL A 25 20.08 5.37 10.69
C VAL A 25 19.29 4.45 9.78
N LEU A 26 19.98 3.78 8.85
CA LEU A 26 19.33 2.81 7.96
C LEU A 26 18.74 1.64 8.75
N ARG A 27 19.45 1.16 9.76
CA ARG A 27 18.97 0.09 10.65
C ARG A 27 17.78 0.53 11.49
N TRP A 28 17.81 1.75 12.01
CA TRP A 28 16.68 2.36 12.71
C TRP A 28 15.47 2.49 11.79
N LEU A 29 15.67 2.98 10.55
CA LEU A 29 14.61 3.13 9.56
C LEU A 29 13.97 1.78 9.21
N ARG A 30 14.77 0.75 8.93
CA ARG A 30 14.29 -0.63 8.67
C ARG A 30 13.41 -1.15 9.81
N ARG A 31 13.82 -0.89 11.04
CA ARG A 31 13.06 -1.29 12.23
C ARG A 31 11.76 -0.49 12.38
N THR A 32 11.80 0.81 12.12
CA THR A 32 10.63 1.69 12.25
C THR A 32 9.54 1.36 11.24
N ILE A 33 9.90 0.94 10.03
CA ILE A 33 8.93 0.53 9.01
C ILE A 33 8.57 -0.95 9.07
N HIS A 34 9.12 -1.68 10.02
CA HIS A 34 8.91 -3.14 10.15
C HIS A 34 9.28 -3.94 8.88
N GLU A 35 10.42 -3.58 8.25
CA GLU A 35 10.90 -4.23 7.02
C GLU A 35 10.93 -5.76 7.09
N PRO A 36 11.43 -6.40 8.19
CA PRO A 36 11.44 -7.86 8.32
C PRO A 36 10.03 -8.46 8.30
N GLU A 37 9.09 -7.84 9.00
CA GLU A 37 7.70 -8.29 9.10
C GLU A 37 6.97 -8.15 7.76
N ILE A 38 7.19 -7.05 7.03
CA ILE A 38 6.66 -6.86 5.68
C ILE A 38 7.24 -7.91 4.74
N ASN A 39 8.56 -8.16 4.80
CA ASN A 39 9.19 -9.16 3.96
C ASN A 39 8.72 -10.59 4.28
N TYR A 40 8.47 -10.91 5.55
CA TYR A 40 7.84 -12.17 5.94
C TYR A 40 6.47 -12.35 5.27
N ILE A 41 5.63 -11.34 5.32
CA ILE A 41 4.29 -11.36 4.69
C ILE A 41 4.41 -11.49 3.17
N LEU A 42 5.31 -10.73 2.55
CA LEU A 42 5.54 -10.82 1.12
C LEU A 42 6.03 -12.21 0.71
N GLU A 43 6.90 -12.84 1.50
CA GLU A 43 7.45 -14.16 1.20
C GLU A 43 6.37 -15.26 1.25
N HIS A 44 5.42 -15.16 2.19
CA HIS A 44 4.40 -16.18 2.41
C HIS A 44 3.12 -15.96 1.59
N TYR A 45 2.80 -14.72 1.26
CA TYR A 45 1.49 -14.33 0.71
C TYR A 45 1.55 -13.58 -0.62
N TRP A 46 2.73 -13.42 -1.24
CA TRP A 46 2.93 -12.59 -2.42
C TRP A 46 2.07 -12.95 -3.65
N ASN A 47 1.64 -14.20 -3.74
CA ASN A 47 0.85 -14.75 -4.85
C ASN A 47 -0.66 -14.68 -4.62
N LEU A 48 -1.10 -14.16 -3.48
CA LEU A 48 -2.53 -14.01 -3.20
C LEU A 48 -3.13 -12.86 -4.01
N PRO A 49 -4.41 -12.97 -4.37
CA PRO A 49 -5.17 -11.83 -4.87
C PRO A 49 -5.13 -10.65 -3.89
N PRO A 50 -5.25 -9.40 -4.37
CA PRO A 50 -5.04 -8.22 -3.53
C PRO A 50 -5.85 -8.21 -2.24
N GLN A 51 -7.15 -8.55 -2.30
CA GLN A 51 -8.00 -8.56 -1.11
C GLN A 51 -7.59 -9.65 -0.12
N GLU A 52 -7.25 -10.83 -0.61
CA GLU A 52 -6.78 -11.93 0.25
C GLU A 52 -5.43 -11.62 0.88
N PHE A 53 -4.55 -10.93 0.15
CA PHE A 53 -3.29 -10.43 0.68
C PHE A 53 -3.53 -9.43 1.82
N ILE A 54 -4.43 -8.45 1.64
CA ILE A 54 -4.82 -7.51 2.69
C ILE A 54 -5.30 -8.26 3.94
N ARG A 55 -6.18 -9.23 3.77
CA ARG A 55 -6.72 -10.03 4.87
C ARG A 55 -5.65 -10.88 5.55
N ALA A 56 -4.68 -11.40 4.79
CA ALA A 56 -3.54 -12.10 5.35
C ALA A 56 -2.68 -11.16 6.22
N CYS A 57 -2.38 -9.95 5.75
CA CYS A 57 -1.68 -8.94 6.53
C CYS A 57 -2.36 -8.69 7.89
N PHE A 58 -3.67 -8.46 7.88
CA PHE A 58 -4.40 -8.17 9.11
C PHE A 58 -4.50 -9.35 10.06
N ARG A 59 -4.54 -10.58 9.54
CA ARG A 59 -4.43 -11.79 10.39
C ARG A 59 -3.07 -11.88 11.08
N GLU A 60 -1.98 -11.67 10.34
CA GLU A 60 -0.62 -11.71 10.90
C GLU A 60 -0.41 -10.62 11.95
N TRP A 61 -0.95 -9.43 11.72
CA TRP A 61 -0.86 -8.31 12.67
C TRP A 61 -1.89 -8.37 13.79
N GLN A 62 -2.78 -9.37 13.80
CA GLN A 62 -3.87 -9.52 14.77
C GLN A 62 -4.76 -8.27 14.84
N VAL A 63 -4.95 -7.60 13.72
CA VAL A 63 -5.78 -6.40 13.60
C VAL A 63 -7.18 -6.79 13.18
N THR A 64 -8.15 -6.33 13.95
CA THR A 64 -9.58 -6.43 13.62
C THR A 64 -10.14 -5.03 13.38
N TYR A 65 -11.03 -4.90 12.44
CA TYR A 65 -11.66 -3.62 12.09
C TYR A 65 -13.09 -3.82 11.61
N SER A 66 -13.89 -2.79 11.80
CA SER A 66 -15.26 -2.70 11.29
C SER A 66 -15.46 -1.38 10.58
N VAL A 67 -16.40 -1.36 9.66
CA VAL A 67 -16.82 -0.15 8.95
C VAL A 67 -18.34 -0.07 9.05
N GLU A 68 -18.85 1.09 9.45
CA GLU A 68 -20.26 1.35 9.55
C GLU A 68 -20.72 2.32 8.45
N GLY A 69 -21.94 2.16 7.99
CA GLY A 69 -22.56 3.07 7.03
C GLY A 69 -22.40 2.67 5.56
N LEU A 70 -21.50 1.76 5.21
CA LEU A 70 -21.39 1.28 3.83
C LEU A 70 -22.66 0.57 3.34
N GLU A 71 -23.41 -0.05 4.24
CA GLU A 71 -24.67 -0.73 3.95
C GLU A 71 -25.75 0.21 3.41
N LYS A 72 -25.63 1.53 3.68
CA LYS A 72 -26.55 2.57 3.21
C LYS A 72 -26.32 2.99 1.76
N LEU A 73 -25.18 2.60 1.18
CA LEU A 73 -24.83 2.96 -0.18
C LEU A 73 -25.36 1.90 -1.16
N ASP A 74 -25.81 2.34 -2.34
CA ASP A 74 -26.20 1.41 -3.41
C ASP A 74 -24.96 0.63 -3.89
N PRO A 75 -24.96 -0.71 -3.83
CA PRO A 75 -23.82 -1.53 -4.27
C PRO A 75 -23.50 -1.40 -5.78
N LYS A 76 -24.46 -0.89 -6.58
CA LYS A 76 -24.26 -0.62 -8.01
C LYS A 76 -23.81 0.82 -8.28
N GLY A 77 -23.75 1.66 -7.25
CA GLY A 77 -23.33 3.04 -7.35
C GLY A 77 -21.82 3.17 -7.59
N ARG A 78 -21.41 4.33 -8.10
CA ARG A 78 -20.02 4.70 -8.25
C ARG A 78 -19.70 5.83 -7.28
N TYR A 79 -18.70 5.63 -6.45
CA TYR A 79 -18.38 6.52 -5.34
C TYR A 79 -16.90 6.90 -5.35
N LEU A 80 -16.62 8.09 -4.87
CA LEU A 80 -15.30 8.53 -4.48
C LEU A 80 -15.26 8.65 -2.95
N PHE A 81 -14.36 7.90 -2.32
CA PHE A 81 -14.16 7.94 -0.88
C PHE A 81 -12.94 8.78 -0.55
N ALA A 82 -13.06 9.64 0.44
CA ALA A 82 -11.96 10.40 1.00
C ALA A 82 -11.99 10.24 2.52
N SER A 83 -10.83 9.92 3.10
CA SER A 83 -10.67 9.75 4.55
C SER A 83 -9.33 10.32 5.01
N ASN A 84 -9.27 10.72 6.27
CA ASN A 84 -8.00 10.82 6.97
C ASN A 84 -7.41 9.41 7.14
N HIS A 85 -6.09 9.31 7.23
CA HIS A 85 -5.43 8.01 7.39
C HIS A 85 -4.27 8.10 8.40
N PRO A 86 -4.58 8.22 9.69
CA PRO A 86 -3.58 8.38 10.75
C PRO A 86 -2.64 7.17 10.88
N PHE A 87 -3.08 5.98 10.49
CA PHE A 87 -2.29 4.74 10.49
C PHE A 87 -1.62 4.46 9.13
N GLY A 88 -1.64 5.41 8.22
CA GLY A 88 -0.95 5.31 6.92
C GLY A 88 -1.54 4.23 6.01
N GLY A 89 -0.68 3.33 5.50
CA GLY A 89 -1.10 2.29 4.55
C GLY A 89 -2.17 1.34 5.07
N MET A 90 -2.25 1.13 6.39
CA MET A 90 -3.24 0.23 6.99
C MET A 90 -4.66 0.73 6.76
N ASP A 91 -4.92 2.03 6.94
CA ASP A 91 -6.27 2.60 6.72
C ASP A 91 -6.72 2.41 5.27
N GLY A 92 -5.80 2.63 4.33
CA GLY A 92 -6.08 2.42 2.91
C GLY A 92 -6.42 0.97 2.59
N MET A 93 -5.72 0.01 3.21
CA MET A 93 -5.99 -1.43 3.04
C MET A 93 -7.32 -1.83 3.69
N MET A 94 -7.64 -1.32 4.90
CA MET A 94 -8.93 -1.56 5.57
C MET A 94 -10.09 -1.08 4.71
N LEU A 95 -9.98 0.15 4.21
CA LEU A 95 -11.02 0.73 3.36
C LEU A 95 -11.16 -0.06 2.06
N ALA A 96 -10.04 -0.38 1.39
CA ALA A 96 -10.06 -1.16 0.16
C ALA A 96 -10.73 -2.53 0.34
N ASP A 97 -10.42 -3.27 1.41
CA ASP A 97 -11.05 -4.56 1.70
C ASP A 97 -12.57 -4.43 1.81
N LYS A 98 -13.06 -3.43 2.56
CA LYS A 98 -14.51 -3.25 2.76
C LYS A 98 -15.22 -2.71 1.52
N LEU A 99 -14.54 -1.88 0.73
CA LEU A 99 -15.10 -1.40 -0.54
C LEU A 99 -15.20 -2.53 -1.57
N ILE A 100 -14.20 -3.42 -1.63
CA ILE A 100 -14.26 -4.60 -2.50
C ILE A 100 -15.40 -5.53 -2.08
N ASP A 101 -15.58 -5.75 -0.77
CA ASP A 101 -16.73 -6.54 -0.26
C ASP A 101 -18.08 -5.94 -0.68
N ARG A 102 -18.20 -4.61 -0.65
CA ARG A 102 -19.47 -3.93 -0.91
C ARG A 102 -19.76 -3.73 -2.39
N PHE A 103 -18.74 -3.38 -3.18
CA PHE A 103 -18.90 -2.91 -4.56
C PHE A 103 -18.27 -3.84 -5.60
N GLY A 104 -17.54 -4.88 -5.16
CA GLY A 104 -16.86 -5.84 -6.03
C GLY A 104 -15.51 -5.36 -6.57
N ASP A 105 -15.21 -4.07 -6.52
CA ASP A 105 -13.94 -3.47 -6.93
C ASP A 105 -13.65 -2.20 -6.14
N ALA A 106 -12.37 -1.89 -6.01
CA ALA A 106 -11.89 -0.62 -5.45
C ALA A 106 -10.56 -0.22 -6.10
N ARG A 107 -10.33 1.08 -6.21
CA ARG A 107 -9.04 1.65 -6.62
C ARG A 107 -8.61 2.68 -5.59
N VAL A 108 -7.34 2.63 -5.22
CA VAL A 108 -6.78 3.50 -4.18
C VAL A 108 -5.67 4.35 -4.78
N VAL A 109 -5.79 5.66 -4.62
CA VAL A 109 -4.74 6.59 -5.01
C VAL A 109 -3.60 6.51 -4.00
N VAL A 110 -2.41 6.20 -4.47
CA VAL A 110 -1.24 5.96 -3.61
C VAL A 110 0.00 6.68 -4.11
N ASN A 111 0.96 6.88 -3.21
CA ASN A 111 2.29 7.29 -3.60
C ASN A 111 2.96 6.17 -4.43
N ASP A 112 3.74 6.55 -5.43
CA ASP A 112 4.47 5.62 -6.31
C ASP A 112 5.40 4.65 -5.57
N LEU A 113 5.86 4.98 -4.36
CA LEU A 113 6.62 4.08 -3.50
C LEU A 113 5.86 2.80 -3.15
N LEU A 114 4.53 2.88 -3.02
CA LEU A 114 3.71 1.71 -2.68
C LEU A 114 3.58 0.72 -3.84
N MET A 115 4.03 1.08 -5.03
CA MET A 115 4.10 0.17 -6.18
C MET A 115 5.13 -0.96 -5.98
N HIS A 116 6.00 -0.87 -5.00
CA HIS A 116 6.89 -1.98 -4.60
C HIS A 116 6.15 -3.12 -3.88
N LEU A 117 4.92 -2.87 -3.41
CA LEU A 117 4.02 -3.90 -2.87
C LEU A 117 3.27 -4.59 -4.03
N GLU A 118 3.94 -5.51 -4.69
CA GLU A 118 3.43 -6.16 -5.91
C GLU A 118 2.03 -6.77 -5.77
N PRO A 119 1.67 -7.48 -4.67
CA PRO A 119 0.33 -8.04 -4.52
C PRO A 119 -0.79 -7.02 -4.56
N LEU A 120 -0.51 -5.76 -4.19
CA LEU A 120 -1.51 -4.69 -4.13
C LEU A 120 -1.53 -3.79 -5.37
N ARG A 121 -0.59 -3.97 -6.32
CA ARG A 121 -0.54 -3.18 -7.56
C ARG A 121 -1.86 -3.12 -8.33
N PRO A 122 -2.64 -4.21 -8.42
CA PRO A 122 -3.93 -4.14 -9.13
C PRO A 122 -4.94 -3.14 -8.53
N LEU A 123 -4.79 -2.80 -7.24
CA LEU A 123 -5.65 -1.82 -6.56
C LEU A 123 -5.12 -0.40 -6.65
N TRP A 124 -3.82 -0.21 -6.95
CA TRP A 124 -3.15 1.07 -6.83
C TRP A 124 -3.26 1.95 -8.06
N ILE A 125 -3.56 3.22 -7.85
CA ILE A 125 -3.40 4.30 -8.83
C ILE A 125 -2.21 5.15 -8.34
N PRO A 126 -1.01 5.00 -8.92
CA PRO A 126 0.15 5.74 -8.46
C PRO A 126 0.08 7.21 -8.82
N VAL A 127 0.40 8.07 -7.84
CA VAL A 127 0.53 9.52 -8.02
C VAL A 127 1.92 9.96 -7.61
N ASN A 128 2.62 10.62 -8.50
CA ASN A 128 3.93 11.17 -8.20
C ASN A 128 3.78 12.60 -7.65
N LYS A 129 4.18 12.82 -6.39
CA LYS A 129 4.11 14.14 -5.75
C LYS A 129 5.24 15.10 -6.19
N HIS A 130 6.33 14.59 -6.76
CA HIS A 130 7.58 15.34 -6.95
C HIS A 130 8.14 15.30 -8.37
N GLY A 131 7.38 14.89 -9.37
CA GLY A 131 7.82 14.81 -10.75
C GLY A 131 6.74 15.12 -11.78
N SER A 132 7.12 15.17 -13.06
CA SER A 132 6.15 15.26 -14.14
C SER A 132 5.27 14.02 -14.11
N GLN A 133 3.98 14.21 -13.90
CA GLN A 133 3.01 13.12 -14.03
C GLN A 133 3.09 12.56 -15.46
N ASN A 134 3.41 11.30 -15.56
CA ASN A 134 3.34 10.62 -16.85
C ASN A 134 1.86 10.46 -17.20
N SER A 135 1.35 11.33 -18.07
CA SER A 135 -0.07 11.40 -18.48
C SER A 135 -0.63 10.08 -19.04
N LEU A 136 0.25 9.13 -19.34
CA LEU A 136 -0.11 7.79 -19.80
C LEU A 136 -0.78 6.93 -18.71
N TYR A 137 -0.45 7.15 -17.43
CA TYR A 137 -1.10 6.41 -16.34
C TYR A 137 -2.51 6.94 -16.03
N ALA A 138 -2.72 8.26 -16.14
CA ALA A 138 -4.03 8.86 -15.91
C ALA A 138 -5.08 8.53 -17.01
N ARG A 139 -4.64 8.00 -18.15
CA ARG A 139 -5.54 7.65 -19.28
C ARG A 139 -5.97 6.18 -19.30
N LYS A 140 -5.42 5.32 -18.44
CA LYS A 140 -5.74 3.88 -18.38
C LYS A 140 -6.86 3.51 -17.39
N PHE A 141 -7.37 4.48 -16.70
CA PHE A 141 -8.50 4.38 -15.75
C PHE A 141 -9.51 5.49 -16.09
#